data_c6790a9c19c36e6fbdd75a9d53a3b0ed
#
_entry.id   c6790a9c19c36e6fbdd75a9d53a3b0ed
#
_cell.length_a   1.000
_cell.length_b   1.000
_cell.length_c   1.000
_cell.angle_alpha   90.00
_cell.angle_beta   90.00
_cell.angle_gamma   90.00
#
_symmetry.space_group_name_H-M   'P 1'
#
loop_
_entity.id
_entity.type
_entity.pdbx_description
1 polymer ?
#
loop_
_entity_poly.entity_id
_entity_poly.type
_entity_poly.pdbx_seq_one_letter_code
_entity_poly.pdbx_strand_id
1 'polypeptide(L)'
;PTLTLSKADFANQEYTITLLDSYNIEFIVLAGFLMMVPDYLISRYHQRIINIHPALLPKYGGKGMYGHYVHEAVKANGETETGITIHYVSEECDGGDIIFQSKVTVEPSDSPQEIETKVHKLEMRDFPLVIENLISNI
;
A
#
# COMPACT_ATOMS: atom_id res chain seq x y z
N PRO A 1 7.70 14.50 13.41
CA PRO A 1 8.20 13.55 14.44
C PRO A 1 8.22 12.12 13.91
N THR A 2 9.08 11.29 14.48
CA THR A 2 9.16 9.86 14.20
C THR A 2 8.78 9.09 15.46
N LEU A 3 7.88 8.12 15.30
CA LEU A 3 7.39 7.28 16.39
C LEU A 3 7.49 5.82 15.98
N THR A 4 7.75 4.95 16.95
CA THR A 4 7.71 3.50 16.74
C THR A 4 6.52 2.92 17.48
N LEU A 5 5.65 2.21 16.76
CA LEU A 5 4.49 1.53 17.33
C LEU A 5 4.65 0.03 17.16
N SER A 6 4.41 -0.71 18.23
CA SER A 6 4.41 -2.17 18.20
C SER A 6 3.06 -2.71 17.74
N LYS A 7 3.02 -4.02 17.45
CA LYS A 7 1.77 -4.71 17.16
C LYS A 7 0.78 -4.59 18.34
N ALA A 8 1.28 -4.65 19.57
CA ALA A 8 0.47 -4.47 20.77
C ALA A 8 -0.11 -3.06 20.88
N ASP A 9 0.66 -2.05 20.47
CA ASP A 9 0.18 -0.67 20.46
C ASP A 9 -1.00 -0.51 19.49
N PHE A 10 -0.90 -1.07 18.28
CA PHE A 10 -1.99 -1.06 17.30
C PHE A 10 -3.22 -1.84 17.77
N ALA A 11 -3.05 -2.87 18.58
CA ALA A 11 -4.16 -3.60 19.17
C ALA A 11 -4.88 -2.81 20.28
N ASN A 12 -4.24 -1.77 20.82
CA ASN A 12 -4.80 -0.89 21.85
C ASN A 12 -5.47 0.32 21.17
N GLN A 13 -6.77 0.23 20.97
CA GLN A 13 -7.57 1.25 20.30
C GLN A 13 -7.45 2.61 20.99
N GLU A 14 -7.64 2.68 22.30
CA GLU A 14 -7.60 3.93 23.04
C GLU A 14 -6.24 4.62 22.92
N TYR A 15 -5.17 3.88 23.10
CA TYR A 15 -3.81 4.41 22.96
C TYR A 15 -3.55 4.96 21.56
N THR A 16 -3.85 4.19 20.54
CA THR A 16 -3.56 4.57 19.14
C THR A 16 -4.39 5.78 18.69
N ILE A 17 -5.69 5.77 18.99
CA ILE A 17 -6.56 6.91 18.63
C ILE A 17 -6.13 8.18 19.37
N THR A 18 -5.84 8.10 20.66
CA THR A 18 -5.37 9.25 21.44
C THR A 18 -4.06 9.81 20.87
N LEU A 19 -3.15 8.93 20.47
CA LEU A 19 -1.89 9.32 19.85
C LEU A 19 -2.10 10.05 18.52
N LEU A 20 -2.91 9.50 17.63
CA LEU A 20 -3.21 10.11 16.34
C LEU A 20 -3.93 11.45 16.50
N ASP A 21 -4.88 11.53 17.41
CA ASP A 21 -5.59 12.78 17.72
C ASP A 21 -4.64 13.84 18.28
N SER A 22 -3.67 13.46 19.10
CA SER A 22 -2.67 14.39 19.66
C SER A 22 -1.81 15.08 18.60
N TYR A 23 -1.66 14.45 17.43
CA TYR A 23 -0.94 15.00 16.27
C TYR A 23 -1.87 15.57 15.20
N ASN A 24 -3.18 15.61 15.44
CA ASN A 24 -4.19 16.08 14.50
C ASN A 24 -4.12 15.34 13.15
N ILE A 25 -3.96 14.03 13.18
CA ILE A 25 -3.87 13.22 11.97
C ILE A 25 -5.25 13.12 11.32
N GLU A 26 -5.34 13.54 10.07
CA GLU A 26 -6.57 13.50 9.28
C GLU A 26 -6.54 12.50 8.12
N PHE A 27 -5.34 12.06 7.72
CA PHE A 27 -5.13 11.15 6.59
C PHE A 27 -3.95 10.24 6.88
N ILE A 28 -4.05 8.96 6.50
CA ILE A 28 -3.01 7.95 6.74
C ILE A 28 -2.56 7.36 5.41
N VAL A 29 -1.25 7.34 5.20
CA VAL A 29 -0.62 6.73 4.03
C VAL A 29 0.20 5.54 4.49
N LEU A 30 -0.09 4.37 3.94
CA LEU A 30 0.66 3.14 4.21
C LEU A 30 1.65 2.86 3.07
N ALA A 31 2.88 2.57 3.45
CA ALA A 31 3.93 2.17 2.53
C ALA A 31 4.76 1.08 3.21
N GLY A 32 4.66 -0.16 2.72
CA GLY A 32 5.34 -1.29 3.35
C GLY A 32 4.77 -1.71 4.70
N PHE A 33 3.51 -1.40 4.98
CA PHE A 33 2.83 -1.83 6.19
C PHE A 33 2.33 -3.26 6.00
N LEU A 34 2.90 -4.20 6.76
CA LEU A 34 2.69 -5.63 6.57
C LEU A 34 1.61 -6.25 7.46
N MET A 35 1.08 -5.49 8.40
CA MET A 35 0.00 -5.93 9.28
C MET A 35 -1.37 -5.58 8.69
N MET A 36 -2.42 -6.28 9.15
CA MET A 36 -3.77 -5.83 8.86
C MET A 36 -4.06 -4.55 9.65
N VAL A 37 -4.68 -3.58 8.99
CA VAL A 37 -5.12 -2.36 9.66
C VAL A 37 -6.30 -2.70 10.56
N PRO A 38 -6.27 -2.33 11.84
CA PRO A 38 -7.39 -2.61 12.74
C PRO A 38 -8.70 -1.95 12.28
N ASP A 39 -9.81 -2.64 12.47
CA ASP A 39 -11.13 -2.17 12.04
C ASP A 39 -11.50 -0.81 12.63
N TYR A 40 -11.09 -0.53 13.86
CA TYR A 40 -11.36 0.76 14.50
C TYR A 40 -10.68 1.92 13.76
N LEU A 41 -9.49 1.70 13.16
CA LEU A 41 -8.82 2.71 12.33
C LEU A 41 -9.53 2.90 11.01
N ILE A 42 -9.96 1.81 10.37
CA ILE A 42 -10.70 1.87 9.10
C ILE A 42 -12.00 2.66 9.31
N SER A 43 -12.70 2.42 10.41
CA SER A 43 -13.92 3.15 10.75
C SER A 43 -13.66 4.63 11.05
N ARG A 44 -12.63 4.92 11.84
CA ARG A 44 -12.27 6.30 12.25
C ARG A 44 -11.80 7.14 11.05
N TYR A 45 -11.06 6.52 10.14
CA TYR A 45 -10.48 7.16 8.96
C TYR A 45 -11.10 6.62 7.67
N HIS A 46 -12.42 6.55 7.63
CA HIS A 46 -13.15 6.04 6.45
C HIS A 46 -12.76 6.82 5.19
N GLN A 47 -12.29 6.10 4.16
CA GLN A 47 -11.75 6.66 2.92
C GLN A 47 -10.63 7.70 3.13
N ARG A 48 -9.89 7.56 4.22
CA ARG A 48 -8.73 8.42 4.55
C ARG A 48 -7.50 7.60 4.92
N ILE A 49 -7.50 6.31 4.61
CA ILE A 49 -6.32 5.44 4.69
C ILE A 49 -6.08 4.88 3.30
N ILE A 50 -4.90 5.13 2.76
CA ILE A 50 -4.49 4.57 1.46
C ILE A 50 -3.26 3.71 1.62
N ASN A 51 -3.12 2.75 0.70
CA ASN A 51 -1.96 1.87 0.63
C ASN A 51 -1.46 1.82 -0.80
N ILE A 52 -0.17 1.56 -0.97
CA ILE A 52 0.42 1.24 -2.26
C ILE A 52 0.82 -0.23 -2.27
N HIS A 53 0.36 -0.94 -3.31
CA HIS A 53 0.68 -2.34 -3.53
C HIS A 53 1.54 -2.49 -4.78
N PRO A 54 2.64 -3.26 -4.74
CA PRO A 54 3.62 -3.33 -5.82
C PRO A 54 3.22 -4.31 -6.94
N ALA A 55 1.95 -4.35 -7.31
CA ALA A 55 1.44 -5.12 -8.43
C ALA A 55 0.12 -4.52 -8.94
N LEU A 56 -0.39 -5.06 -10.04
CA LEU A 56 -1.67 -4.66 -10.63
C LEU A 56 -2.81 -5.47 -10.01
N LEU A 57 -3.38 -4.98 -8.92
CA LEU A 57 -4.53 -5.63 -8.28
C LEU A 57 -5.71 -5.77 -9.25
N PRO A 58 -6.52 -6.83 -9.13
CA PRO A 58 -6.56 -7.82 -8.03
C PRO A 58 -5.52 -8.94 -8.14
N LYS A 59 -4.76 -9.03 -9.23
CA LYS A 59 -3.69 -10.03 -9.33
C LYS A 59 -2.57 -9.74 -8.31
N TYR A 60 -1.99 -10.80 -7.78
CA TYR A 60 -0.84 -10.72 -6.86
C TYR A 60 -1.11 -9.90 -5.60
N GLY A 61 -2.37 -9.89 -5.16
CA GLY A 61 -2.79 -9.30 -3.91
C GLY A 61 -3.15 -10.36 -2.87
N GLY A 62 -3.44 -9.90 -1.64
CA GLY A 62 -3.88 -10.74 -0.56
C GLY A 62 -2.76 -11.32 0.28
N LYS A 63 -3.11 -12.32 1.10
CA LYS A 63 -2.20 -12.92 2.08
C LYS A 63 -0.94 -13.48 1.42
N GLY A 64 0.23 -13.09 1.94
CA GLY A 64 1.53 -13.56 1.47
C GLY A 64 2.10 -12.79 0.29
N MET A 65 1.31 -11.92 -0.35
CA MET A 65 1.74 -11.11 -1.49
C MET A 65 2.30 -9.76 -1.03
N TYR A 66 3.54 -9.77 -0.54
CA TYR A 66 4.26 -8.58 -0.12
C TYR A 66 5.76 -8.71 -0.44
N GLY A 67 6.44 -7.57 -0.52
CA GLY A 67 7.89 -7.51 -0.77
C GLY A 67 8.30 -8.26 -2.03
N HIS A 68 9.39 -9.01 -1.95
CA HIS A 68 9.95 -9.75 -3.07
C HIS A 68 9.05 -10.89 -3.58
N TYR A 69 8.15 -11.42 -2.75
CA TYR A 69 7.22 -12.50 -3.14
C TYR A 69 6.33 -12.10 -4.31
N VAL A 70 5.91 -10.84 -4.37
CA VAL A 70 5.08 -10.32 -5.46
C VAL A 70 5.84 -10.42 -6.79
N HIS A 71 7.07 -9.94 -6.81
CA HIS A 71 7.90 -9.90 -8.03
C HIS A 71 8.33 -11.29 -8.47
N GLU A 72 8.58 -12.18 -7.53
CA GLU A 72 8.83 -13.60 -7.80
C GLU A 72 7.62 -14.26 -8.47
N ALA A 73 6.42 -13.99 -7.97
CA ALA A 73 5.18 -14.52 -8.51
C ALA A 73 4.90 -13.98 -9.92
N VAL A 74 5.09 -12.67 -10.14
CA VAL A 74 4.97 -12.04 -11.46
C VAL A 74 5.90 -12.70 -12.46
N LYS A 75 7.15 -12.93 -12.09
CA LYS A 75 8.14 -13.60 -12.94
C LYS A 75 7.76 -15.04 -13.22
N ALA A 76 7.39 -15.79 -12.18
CA ALA A 76 7.04 -17.21 -12.29
C ALA A 76 5.82 -17.45 -13.20
N ASN A 77 4.89 -16.52 -13.25
CA ASN A 77 3.69 -16.60 -14.09
C ASN A 77 3.90 -16.06 -15.51
N GLY A 78 5.11 -15.62 -15.85
CA GLY A 78 5.43 -15.15 -17.21
C GLY A 78 4.68 -13.91 -17.62
N GLU A 79 4.36 -13.02 -16.67
CA GLU A 79 3.67 -11.77 -16.96
C GLU A 79 4.52 -10.87 -17.88
N THR A 80 3.86 -10.16 -18.80
CA THR A 80 4.52 -9.22 -19.71
C THR A 80 4.45 -7.79 -19.19
N GLU A 81 3.65 -7.55 -18.17
CA GLU A 81 3.55 -6.26 -17.48
C GLU A 81 3.29 -6.44 -16.01
N THR A 82 3.69 -5.46 -15.24
CA THR A 82 3.36 -5.31 -13.81
C THR A 82 3.17 -3.82 -13.52
N GLY A 83 3.07 -3.46 -12.27
CA GLY A 83 2.91 -2.05 -11.92
C GLY A 83 2.65 -1.84 -10.45
N ILE A 84 2.00 -0.73 -10.16
CA ILE A 84 1.57 -0.37 -8.82
C ILE A 84 0.06 -0.19 -8.78
N THR A 85 -0.50 -0.41 -7.61
CA THR A 85 -1.90 -0.06 -7.31
C THR A 85 -1.93 0.76 -6.02
N ILE A 86 -2.55 1.92 -6.09
CA ILE A 86 -2.87 2.75 -4.92
C ILE A 86 -4.36 2.57 -4.67
N HIS A 87 -4.72 2.19 -3.46
CA HIS A 87 -6.10 1.87 -3.12
C HIS A 87 -6.46 2.34 -1.71
N TYR A 88 -7.75 2.54 -1.47
CA TYR A 88 -8.25 2.72 -0.12
C TYR A 88 -8.13 1.42 0.65
N VAL A 89 -7.82 1.51 1.93
CA VAL A 89 -7.73 0.35 2.82
C VAL A 89 -9.14 -0.04 3.27
N SER A 90 -9.43 -1.34 3.17
CA SER A 90 -10.67 -1.95 3.65
C SER A 90 -10.34 -3.09 4.62
N GLU A 91 -11.38 -3.75 5.12
CA GLU A 91 -11.24 -4.91 6.00
C GLU A 91 -10.59 -6.12 5.27
N GLU A 92 -10.69 -6.15 3.94
CA GLU A 92 -10.03 -7.16 3.11
C GLU A 92 -8.60 -6.74 2.80
N CYS A 93 -7.66 -7.68 2.90
CA CYS A 93 -6.27 -7.46 2.52
C CYS A 93 -6.19 -7.14 1.02
N ASP A 94 -5.66 -5.96 0.69
CA ASP A 94 -5.56 -5.43 -0.69
C ASP A 94 -6.91 -5.37 -1.43
N GLY A 95 -8.02 -5.28 -0.71
CA GLY A 95 -9.38 -5.39 -1.27
C GLY A 95 -10.16 -4.10 -1.40
N GLY A 96 -9.65 -2.97 -0.94
CA GLY A 96 -10.33 -1.68 -1.02
C GLY A 96 -10.37 -1.10 -2.43
N ASP A 97 -11.20 -0.07 -2.63
CA ASP A 97 -11.38 0.58 -3.93
C ASP A 97 -10.07 1.12 -4.50
N ILE A 98 -9.82 0.82 -5.77
CA ILE A 98 -8.62 1.26 -6.48
C ILE A 98 -8.74 2.75 -6.81
N ILE A 99 -7.71 3.51 -6.46
CA ILE A 99 -7.60 4.94 -6.75
C ILE A 99 -6.82 5.17 -8.03
N PHE A 100 -5.69 4.46 -8.19
CA PHE A 100 -4.76 4.67 -9.29
C PHE A 100 -3.93 3.43 -9.54
N GLN A 101 -3.64 3.16 -10.81
CA GLN A 101 -2.69 2.12 -11.23
C GLN A 101 -1.79 2.67 -12.32
N SER A 102 -0.52 2.28 -12.30
CA SER A 102 0.40 2.49 -13.43
C SER A 102 1.15 1.23 -13.75
N LYS A 103 1.56 1.09 -15.00
CA LYS A 103 2.12 -0.14 -15.55
C LYS A 103 3.54 0.04 -16.04
N VAL A 104 4.30 -1.06 -16.04
CA VAL A 104 5.62 -1.15 -16.63
C VAL A 104 5.78 -2.52 -17.30
N THR A 105 6.51 -2.55 -18.42
CA THR A 105 6.79 -3.78 -19.16
C THR A 105 7.76 -4.67 -18.38
N VAL A 106 7.46 -5.96 -18.34
CA VAL A 106 8.34 -7.01 -17.84
C VAL A 106 8.94 -7.72 -19.04
N GLU A 107 10.26 -7.63 -19.18
CA GLU A 107 10.98 -8.34 -20.24
C GLU A 107 11.24 -9.80 -19.80
N PRO A 108 11.29 -10.76 -20.77
CA PRO A 108 11.59 -12.15 -20.43
C PRO A 108 12.91 -12.35 -19.69
N SER A 109 13.87 -11.44 -19.89
CA SER A 109 15.19 -11.47 -19.25
C SER A 109 15.21 -10.82 -17.86
N ASP A 110 14.14 -10.15 -17.45
CA ASP A 110 14.09 -9.50 -16.15
C ASP A 110 14.10 -10.51 -15.02
N SER A 111 14.99 -10.30 -14.04
CA SER A 111 14.96 -11.02 -12.76
C SER A 111 13.88 -10.42 -11.86
N PRO A 112 13.46 -11.13 -10.79
CA PRO A 112 12.55 -10.54 -9.79
C PRO A 112 13.08 -9.22 -9.22
N GLN A 113 14.39 -9.10 -9.00
CA GLN A 113 15.03 -7.88 -8.51
C GLN A 113 14.95 -6.73 -9.51
N GLU A 114 15.10 -7.02 -10.80
CA GLU A 114 14.93 -6.02 -11.85
C GLU A 114 13.49 -5.55 -11.97
N ILE A 115 12.53 -6.47 -11.83
CA ILE A 115 11.09 -6.15 -11.78
C ILE A 115 10.81 -5.23 -10.58
N GLU A 116 11.33 -5.56 -9.41
CA GLU A 116 11.20 -4.74 -8.19
C GLU A 116 11.72 -3.32 -8.41
N THR A 117 12.88 -3.18 -9.03
CA THR A 117 13.48 -1.88 -9.35
C THR A 117 12.58 -1.05 -10.28
N LYS A 118 12.01 -1.66 -11.29
CA LYS A 118 11.05 -1.01 -12.20
C LYS A 118 9.81 -0.51 -11.46
N VAL A 119 9.27 -1.34 -10.57
CA VAL A 119 8.09 -1.02 -9.77
C VAL A 119 8.39 0.12 -8.79
N HIS A 120 9.53 0.11 -8.12
CA HIS A 120 9.95 1.19 -7.23
C HIS A 120 10.04 2.55 -7.95
N LYS A 121 10.49 2.57 -9.21
CA LYS A 121 10.51 3.80 -10.00
C LYS A 121 9.11 4.36 -10.23
N LEU A 122 8.13 3.49 -10.46
CA LEU A 122 6.73 3.90 -10.58
C LEU A 122 6.20 4.48 -9.26
N GLU A 123 6.52 3.84 -8.13
CA GLU A 123 6.13 4.32 -6.80
C GLU A 123 6.67 5.74 -6.56
N MET A 124 7.95 5.95 -6.78
CA MET A 124 8.60 7.24 -6.56
C MET A 124 8.06 8.33 -7.48
N ARG A 125 7.66 7.99 -8.69
CA ARG A 125 7.10 8.93 -9.65
C ARG A 125 5.66 9.31 -9.32
N ASP A 126 4.81 8.33 -9.03
CA ASP A 126 3.36 8.49 -9.04
C ASP A 126 2.75 8.65 -7.63
N PHE A 127 3.28 7.97 -6.61
CA PHE A 127 2.67 7.98 -5.28
C PHE A 127 2.59 9.37 -4.66
N PRO A 128 3.65 10.20 -4.69
CA PRO A 128 3.56 11.55 -4.14
C PRO A 128 2.49 12.41 -4.82
N LEU A 129 2.34 12.29 -6.13
CA LEU A 129 1.34 13.06 -6.89
C LEU A 129 -0.09 12.65 -6.53
N VAL A 130 -0.33 11.35 -6.37
CA VAL A 130 -1.64 10.83 -5.97
C VAL A 130 -1.99 11.28 -4.55
N ILE A 131 -1.03 11.20 -3.63
CA ILE A 131 -1.20 11.66 -2.24
C ILE A 131 -1.57 13.14 -2.22
N GLU A 132 -0.81 13.96 -2.93
CA GLU A 132 -1.05 15.41 -3.00
C GLU A 132 -2.45 15.72 -3.52
N ASN A 133 -2.87 15.05 -4.58
CA ASN A 133 -4.21 15.22 -5.14
C ASN A 133 -5.31 14.84 -4.15
N LEU A 134 -5.16 13.72 -3.47
CA LEU A 134 -6.16 13.26 -2.48
C LEU A 134 -6.26 14.21 -1.28
N ILE A 135 -5.13 14.64 -0.74
CA ILE A 135 -5.10 15.55 0.41
C ILE A 135 -5.69 16.91 0.06
N SER A 136 -5.45 17.41 -1.13
CA SER A 136 -6.00 18.70 -1.59
C SER A 136 -7.51 18.71 -1.73
N ASN A 137 -8.15 17.55 -1.77
CA ASN A 137 -9.60 17.38 -1.95
C ASN A 137 -10.35 16.94 -0.68
N ILE A 138 -9.66 16.92 0.48
CA ILE A 138 -10.33 16.61 1.75
C ILE A 138 -10.96 17.87 2.35
#